data_dcf752a08c9282c5513aa29fdf10eedc
#
_entry.id   dcf752a08c9282c5513aa29fdf10eedc
#
_cell.length_a   1.000
_cell.length_b   1.000
_cell.length_c   1.000
_cell.angle_alpha   90.00
_cell.angle_beta   90.00
_cell.angle_gamma   90.00
#
_symmetry.space_group_name_H-M   'P 1'
#
loop_
_entity.id
_entity.type
_entity.pdbx_description
1 polymer ?
#
loop_
_entity_poly.entity_id
_entity_poly.type
_entity_poly.pdbx_seq_one_letter_code
_entity_poly.pdbx_strand_id
1 'polypeptide(L)'
;MDVWQLIERDHENIGGLIREIPYALNDPRAVGSREQMLADLMDELDLHAIGLGASLYGPLSRESQTRTLIEDLNRGHAEFRRQLQQLARRRRADSAGWLDTFEDVTFLVDQHLHRHVHELIPAAQMLFAPEEVAAATRAFVRAKKNALQSRRRGTVAGGMSSEFALIATLAGVAAGLGYLVWNGGRFGRSTSDRTAEAGERVSQRATRPMPR
;
A
#
# COMPACT_ATOMS: atom_id res chain seq x y z
N MET A 1 9.17 -8.89 1.58
CA MET A 1 8.54 -7.58 1.88
C MET A 1 7.88 -7.69 3.22
N ASP A 2 8.27 -6.85 4.16
CA ASP A 2 7.72 -6.77 5.49
C ASP A 2 6.69 -5.62 5.62
N VAL A 3 6.12 -5.44 6.81
CA VAL A 3 5.09 -4.42 7.03
C VAL A 3 5.61 -3.00 6.81
N TRP A 4 6.91 -2.75 7.04
CA TRP A 4 7.51 -1.42 6.88
C TRP A 4 7.54 -1.02 5.40
N GLN A 5 8.00 -1.93 4.55
CA GLN A 5 8.02 -1.74 3.09
C GLN A 5 6.61 -1.65 2.48
N LEU A 6 5.62 -2.33 3.09
CA LEU A 6 4.22 -2.19 2.67
C LEU A 6 3.65 -0.81 2.99
N ILE A 7 3.96 -0.29 4.18
CA ILE A 7 3.57 1.06 4.61
C ILE A 7 4.21 2.12 3.71
N GLU A 8 5.52 2.01 3.46
CA GLU A 8 6.26 2.91 2.58
C GLU A 8 5.64 2.97 1.18
N ARG A 9 5.30 1.82 0.61
CA ARG A 9 4.63 1.74 -0.69
C ARG A 9 3.25 2.40 -0.70
N ASP A 10 2.47 2.23 0.37
CA ASP A 10 1.20 2.93 0.50
C ASP A 10 1.42 4.46 0.53
N HIS A 11 2.44 4.93 1.26
CA HIS A 11 2.79 6.35 1.30
C HIS A 11 3.21 6.88 -0.08
N GLU A 12 3.97 6.10 -0.86
CA GLU A 12 4.34 6.47 -2.23
C GLU A 12 3.11 6.61 -3.14
N ASN A 13 2.17 5.65 -3.06
CA ASN A 13 0.92 5.68 -3.84
C ASN A 13 0.07 6.91 -3.46
N ILE A 14 -0.14 7.15 -2.17
CA ILE A 14 -0.88 8.30 -1.65
C ILE A 14 -0.24 9.61 -2.11
N GLY A 15 1.08 9.75 -1.92
CA GLY A 15 1.84 10.92 -2.34
C GLY A 15 1.82 11.13 -3.87
N GLY A 16 1.79 10.04 -4.65
CA GLY A 16 1.60 10.09 -6.11
C GLY A 16 0.27 10.75 -6.47
N LEU A 17 -0.83 10.26 -5.91
CA LEU A 17 -2.17 10.82 -6.16
C LEU A 17 -2.28 12.28 -5.71
N ILE A 18 -1.73 12.64 -4.55
CA ILE A 18 -1.70 14.04 -4.08
C ILE A 18 -1.02 14.96 -5.09
N ARG A 19 0.09 14.53 -5.67
CA ARG A 19 0.83 15.33 -6.66
C ARG A 19 0.14 15.42 -8.02
N GLU A 20 -0.61 14.39 -8.43
CA GLU A 20 -1.21 14.33 -9.75
C GLU A 20 -2.59 15.00 -9.83
N ILE A 21 -3.38 14.96 -8.76
CA ILE A 21 -4.75 15.50 -8.71
C ILE A 21 -4.85 16.98 -9.17
N PRO A 22 -3.96 17.90 -8.77
CA PRO A 22 -4.05 19.30 -9.20
C PRO A 22 -3.95 19.49 -10.73
N TYR A 23 -3.23 18.60 -11.41
CA TYR A 23 -2.99 18.66 -12.86
C TYR A 23 -4.00 17.83 -13.66
N ALA A 24 -4.83 17.03 -13.01
CA ALA A 24 -5.81 16.19 -13.68
C ALA A 24 -6.92 17.04 -14.33
N LEU A 25 -7.44 16.55 -15.48
CA LEU A 25 -8.58 17.15 -16.15
C LEU A 25 -9.84 16.99 -15.29
N ASN A 26 -10.63 18.05 -15.22
CA ASN A 26 -11.91 18.00 -14.53
C ASN A 26 -13.05 17.63 -15.50
N ASP A 27 -12.91 16.47 -16.14
CA ASP A 27 -13.95 15.89 -17.00
C ASP A 27 -14.41 14.55 -16.41
N PRO A 28 -15.68 14.45 -15.95
CA PRO A 28 -16.21 13.20 -15.37
C PRO A 28 -16.20 12.00 -16.34
N ARG A 29 -16.00 12.25 -17.64
CA ARG A 29 -15.90 11.22 -18.68
C ARG A 29 -14.47 10.80 -18.96
N ALA A 30 -13.47 11.55 -18.48
CA ALA A 30 -12.08 11.22 -18.68
C ALA A 30 -11.66 10.15 -17.66
N VAL A 31 -11.02 9.10 -18.14
CA VAL A 31 -10.28 8.16 -17.27
C VAL A 31 -9.14 8.95 -16.60
N GLY A 32 -9.12 8.99 -15.27
CA GLY A 32 -8.18 9.82 -14.51
C GLY A 32 -8.65 11.27 -14.34
N SER A 33 -9.98 11.52 -14.35
CA SER A 33 -10.53 12.81 -13.96
C SER A 33 -10.14 13.16 -12.52
N ARG A 34 -10.10 14.45 -12.20
CA ARG A 34 -9.79 14.93 -10.84
C ARG A 34 -10.73 14.34 -9.79
N GLU A 35 -12.02 14.19 -10.11
CA GLU A 35 -12.99 13.57 -9.20
C GLU A 35 -12.70 12.09 -8.96
N GLN A 36 -12.33 11.35 -10.03
CA GLN A 36 -11.96 9.94 -9.90
C GLN A 36 -10.68 9.78 -9.09
N MET A 37 -9.65 10.56 -9.36
CA MET A 37 -8.38 10.49 -8.63
C MET A 37 -8.53 10.90 -7.16
N LEU A 38 -9.46 11.83 -6.84
CA LEU A 38 -9.79 12.14 -5.45
C LEU A 38 -10.46 10.94 -4.76
N ALA A 39 -11.35 10.24 -5.45
CA ALA A 39 -11.96 9.02 -4.91
C ALA A 39 -10.90 7.92 -4.69
N ASP A 40 -9.97 7.75 -5.62
CA ASP A 40 -8.86 6.81 -5.51
C ASP A 40 -7.94 7.17 -4.33
N LEU A 41 -7.65 8.45 -4.12
CA LEU A 41 -6.88 8.93 -2.96
C LEU A 41 -7.58 8.58 -1.63
N MET A 42 -8.89 8.83 -1.54
CA MET A 42 -9.67 8.50 -0.34
C MET A 42 -9.69 6.99 -0.10
N ASP A 43 -9.76 6.20 -1.16
CA ASP A 43 -9.74 4.75 -1.11
C ASP A 43 -8.39 4.20 -0.63
N GLU A 44 -7.26 4.74 -1.12
CA GLU A 44 -5.92 4.37 -0.65
C GLU A 44 -5.71 4.75 0.81
N LEU A 45 -6.14 5.93 1.24
CA LEU A 45 -6.08 6.36 2.64
C LEU A 45 -6.89 5.44 3.56
N ASP A 46 -8.10 5.04 3.15
CA ASP A 46 -8.94 4.10 3.90
C ASP A 46 -8.30 2.70 3.99
N LEU A 47 -7.74 2.19 2.88
CA LEU A 47 -7.06 0.90 2.84
C LEU A 47 -5.79 0.90 3.69
N HIS A 48 -5.05 1.99 3.67
CA HIS A 48 -3.87 2.20 4.50
C HIS A 48 -4.24 2.16 6.00
N ALA A 49 -5.26 2.92 6.40
CA ALA A 49 -5.74 2.94 7.79
C ALA A 49 -6.24 1.56 8.25
N ILE A 50 -6.98 0.83 7.40
CA ILE A 50 -7.42 -0.55 7.67
C ILE A 50 -6.22 -1.48 7.88
N GLY A 51 -5.19 -1.36 7.05
CA GLY A 51 -3.96 -2.12 7.19
C GLY A 51 -3.25 -1.87 8.52
N LEU A 52 -3.03 -0.59 8.86
CA LEU A 52 -2.41 -0.17 10.12
C LEU A 52 -3.22 -0.57 11.34
N GLY A 53 -4.53 -0.37 11.31
CA GLY A 53 -5.45 -0.75 12.39
C GLY A 53 -5.38 -2.25 12.72
N ALA A 54 -5.29 -3.09 11.68
CA ALA A 54 -5.21 -4.54 11.84
C ALA A 54 -3.83 -5.05 12.26
N SER A 55 -2.75 -4.29 12.03
CA SER A 55 -1.37 -4.75 12.20
C SER A 55 -0.63 -4.09 13.34
N LEU A 56 -0.60 -2.76 13.41
CA LEU A 56 0.23 -2.00 14.34
C LEU A 56 -0.55 -1.32 15.46
N TYR A 57 -1.69 -0.70 15.15
CA TYR A 57 -2.39 0.16 16.10
C TYR A 57 -2.90 -0.60 17.33
N GLY A 58 -3.40 -1.83 17.14
CA GLY A 58 -3.90 -2.66 18.23
C GLY A 58 -2.84 -2.97 19.26
N PRO A 59 -1.69 -3.55 18.93
CA PRO A 59 -0.57 -3.75 19.86
C PRO A 59 -0.07 -2.45 20.48
N LEU A 60 0.23 -1.43 19.66
CA LEU A 60 0.82 -0.18 20.13
C LEU A 60 -0.10 0.64 21.06
N SER A 61 -1.41 0.54 20.89
CA SER A 61 -2.36 1.23 21.79
C SER A 61 -2.41 0.64 23.21
N ARG A 62 -1.91 -0.58 23.40
CA ARG A 62 -1.82 -1.21 24.71
C ARG A 62 -0.61 -0.73 25.51
N GLU A 63 0.41 -0.27 24.80
CA GLU A 63 1.63 0.25 25.42
C GLU A 63 1.42 1.70 25.87
N SER A 64 1.74 2.01 27.12
CA SER A 64 1.56 3.36 27.69
C SER A 64 2.35 4.43 26.93
N GLN A 65 3.51 4.08 26.38
CA GLN A 65 4.41 4.98 25.68
C GLN A 65 3.89 5.40 24.31
N THR A 66 3.09 4.57 23.64
CA THR A 66 2.61 4.79 22.27
C THR A 66 1.11 5.05 22.17
N ARG A 67 0.36 4.87 23.25
CA ARG A 67 -1.10 5.04 23.25
C ARG A 67 -1.53 6.41 22.75
N THR A 68 -0.97 7.47 23.29
CA THR A 68 -1.29 8.86 22.89
C THR A 68 -0.97 9.10 21.42
N LEU A 69 0.15 8.58 20.92
CA LEU A 69 0.51 8.65 19.52
C LEU A 69 -0.57 7.99 18.64
N ILE A 70 -1.04 6.78 18.99
CA ILE A 70 -2.07 6.08 18.22
C ILE A 70 -3.41 6.82 18.26
N GLU A 71 -3.79 7.37 19.41
CA GLU A 71 -5.01 8.18 19.54
C GLU A 71 -4.95 9.43 18.66
N ASP A 72 -3.82 10.12 18.64
CA ASP A 72 -3.60 11.31 17.81
C ASP A 72 -3.60 10.97 16.32
N LEU A 73 -2.94 9.89 15.91
CA LEU A 73 -2.94 9.43 14.52
C LEU A 73 -4.36 9.07 14.06
N ASN A 74 -5.13 8.37 14.87
CA ASN A 74 -6.54 8.06 14.55
C ASN A 74 -7.40 9.33 14.43
N ARG A 75 -7.20 10.31 15.32
CA ARG A 75 -7.92 11.59 15.27
C ARG A 75 -7.57 12.37 14.02
N GLY A 76 -6.28 12.47 13.68
CA GLY A 76 -5.80 13.14 12.47
C GLY A 76 -6.37 12.48 11.21
N HIS A 77 -6.37 11.14 11.16
CA HIS A 77 -6.97 10.40 10.04
C HIS A 77 -8.46 10.72 9.87
N ALA A 78 -9.23 10.69 10.96
CA ALA A 78 -10.66 11.00 10.92
C ALA A 78 -10.92 12.44 10.44
N GLU A 79 -10.06 13.39 10.83
CA GLU A 79 -10.20 14.80 10.48
C GLU A 79 -9.96 15.04 8.99
N PHE A 80 -8.81 14.65 8.43
CA PHE A 80 -8.56 14.89 7.00
C PHE A 80 -9.50 14.07 6.11
N ARG A 81 -9.89 12.85 6.53
CA ARG A 81 -10.89 12.05 5.82
C ARG A 81 -12.23 12.77 5.72
N ARG A 82 -12.69 13.39 6.81
CA ARG A 82 -13.92 14.19 6.83
C ARG A 82 -13.83 15.38 5.87
N GLN A 83 -12.70 16.07 5.85
CA GLN A 83 -12.47 17.21 4.97
C GLN A 83 -12.42 16.78 3.48
N LEU A 84 -11.73 15.69 3.14
CA LEU A 84 -11.74 15.13 1.77
C LEU A 84 -13.15 14.73 1.33
N GLN A 85 -13.95 14.15 2.22
CA GLN A 85 -15.36 13.83 1.92
C GLN A 85 -16.19 15.08 1.65
N GLN A 86 -15.97 16.16 2.39
CA GLN A 86 -16.63 17.45 2.14
C GLN A 86 -16.22 18.03 0.78
N LEU A 87 -14.92 17.93 0.47
CA LEU A 87 -14.37 18.38 -0.81
C LEU A 87 -14.96 17.60 -1.99
N ALA A 88 -15.07 16.27 -1.86
CA ALA A 88 -15.67 15.38 -2.88
C ALA A 88 -17.14 15.68 -3.16
N ARG A 89 -17.89 16.25 -2.19
CA ARG A 89 -19.29 16.65 -2.36
C ARG A 89 -19.47 17.99 -3.10
N ARG A 90 -18.41 18.77 -3.28
CA ARG A 90 -18.45 20.04 -4.02
C ARG A 90 -18.53 19.74 -5.52
N ARG A 91 -19.60 20.23 -6.19
CA ARG A 91 -19.88 19.92 -7.61
C ARG A 91 -18.89 20.53 -8.62
N ARG A 92 -17.96 21.36 -8.21
CA ARG A 92 -16.98 22.03 -9.09
C ARG A 92 -15.57 21.85 -8.55
N ALA A 93 -14.97 20.75 -8.94
CA ALA A 93 -13.56 20.45 -8.64
C ALA A 93 -12.57 21.29 -9.47
N ASP A 94 -13.03 22.28 -10.22
CA ASP A 94 -12.26 23.21 -11.05
C ASP A 94 -12.18 24.64 -10.50
N SER A 95 -12.86 24.92 -9.39
CA SER A 95 -12.79 26.24 -8.76
C SER A 95 -11.45 26.43 -8.05
N ALA A 96 -10.91 27.66 -8.09
CA ALA A 96 -9.69 28.00 -7.34
C ALA A 96 -9.80 27.63 -5.85
N GLY A 97 -10.93 27.92 -5.22
CA GLY A 97 -11.18 27.54 -3.82
C GLY A 97 -11.28 26.05 -3.55
N TRP A 98 -11.47 25.20 -4.57
CA TRP A 98 -11.39 23.75 -4.43
C TRP A 98 -9.93 23.30 -4.32
N LEU A 99 -9.05 23.83 -5.17
CA LEU A 99 -7.62 23.52 -5.14
C LEU A 99 -6.99 24.00 -3.83
N ASP A 100 -7.27 25.22 -3.40
CA ASP A 100 -6.78 25.75 -2.12
C ASP A 100 -7.18 24.82 -0.95
N THR A 101 -8.47 24.40 -0.93
CA THR A 101 -8.95 23.47 0.09
C THR A 101 -8.29 22.09 -0.04
N PHE A 102 -8.02 21.61 -1.26
CA PHE A 102 -7.33 20.35 -1.49
C PHE A 102 -5.90 20.40 -0.96
N GLU A 103 -5.16 21.48 -1.23
CA GLU A 103 -3.81 21.70 -0.73
C GLU A 103 -3.77 21.74 0.80
N ASP A 104 -4.69 22.46 1.44
CA ASP A 104 -4.79 22.52 2.90
C ASP A 104 -5.02 21.13 3.51
N VAL A 105 -5.92 20.34 2.93
CA VAL A 105 -6.22 19.00 3.45
C VAL A 105 -5.08 18.03 3.20
N THR A 106 -4.45 18.08 2.03
CA THR A 106 -3.32 17.19 1.72
C THR A 106 -2.08 17.52 2.51
N PHE A 107 -1.90 18.78 2.95
CA PHE A 107 -0.89 19.12 3.94
C PHE A 107 -1.09 18.36 5.27
N LEU A 108 -2.34 18.22 5.74
CA LEU A 108 -2.63 17.40 6.94
C LEU A 108 -2.34 15.92 6.69
N VAL A 109 -2.62 15.41 5.48
CA VAL A 109 -2.26 14.04 5.09
C VAL A 109 -0.76 13.85 5.12
N ASP A 110 0.02 14.76 4.50
CA ASP A 110 1.48 14.68 4.48
C ASP A 110 2.08 14.71 5.89
N GLN A 111 1.58 15.57 6.78
CA GLN A 111 1.99 15.57 8.19
C GLN A 111 1.68 14.23 8.88
N HIS A 112 0.53 13.65 8.60
CA HIS A 112 0.14 12.35 9.15
C HIS A 112 1.08 11.23 8.66
N LEU A 113 1.38 11.16 7.37
CA LEU A 113 2.31 10.18 6.80
C LEU A 113 3.74 10.40 7.34
N HIS A 114 4.14 11.65 7.51
CA HIS A 114 5.43 12.01 8.13
C HIS A 114 5.54 11.45 9.56
N ARG A 115 4.48 11.58 10.37
CA ARG A 115 4.43 11.00 11.71
C ARG A 115 4.48 9.47 11.71
N HIS A 116 3.94 8.81 10.68
CA HIS A 116 4.12 7.36 10.52
C HIS A 116 5.60 6.99 10.36
N VAL A 117 6.33 7.71 9.51
CA VAL A 117 7.75 7.43 9.24
C VAL A 117 8.63 7.74 10.45
N HIS A 118 8.37 8.86 11.15
CA HIS A 118 9.29 9.38 12.17
C HIS A 118 8.88 9.04 13.61
N GLU A 119 7.63 8.65 13.86
CA GLU A 119 7.16 8.33 15.21
C GLU A 119 6.63 6.89 15.30
N LEU A 120 5.68 6.50 14.43
CA LEU A 120 5.00 5.20 14.51
C LEU A 120 5.94 4.02 14.20
N ILE A 121 6.60 4.07 13.04
CA ILE A 121 7.48 2.98 12.59
C ILE A 121 8.65 2.77 13.55
N PRO A 122 9.40 3.81 13.98
CA PRO A 122 10.46 3.65 14.98
C PRO A 122 9.96 3.08 16.30
N ALA A 123 8.81 3.55 16.81
CA ALA A 123 8.23 3.02 18.04
C ALA A 123 7.85 1.53 17.90
N ALA A 124 7.26 1.15 16.78
CA ALA A 124 6.91 -0.24 16.53
C ALA A 124 8.15 -1.14 16.34
N GLN A 125 9.20 -0.65 15.68
CA GLN A 125 10.46 -1.38 15.51
C GLN A 125 11.20 -1.63 16.83
N MET A 126 11.05 -0.74 17.80
CA MET A 126 11.62 -0.94 19.15
C MET A 126 10.85 -1.97 19.97
N LEU A 127 9.55 -2.14 19.72
CA LEU A 127 8.66 -2.96 20.54
C LEU A 127 8.41 -4.35 19.95
N PHE A 128 8.50 -4.52 18.64
CA PHE A 128 8.12 -5.75 17.96
C PHE A 128 9.32 -6.68 17.77
N ALA A 129 9.17 -7.92 18.25
CA ALA A 129 10.06 -9.02 17.88
C ALA A 129 9.89 -9.41 16.41
N PRO A 130 10.86 -10.10 15.77
CA PRO A 130 10.77 -10.51 14.36
C PRO A 130 9.50 -11.30 14.01
N GLU A 131 9.01 -12.13 14.93
CA GLU A 131 7.80 -12.94 14.78
C GLU A 131 6.55 -12.05 14.75
N GLU A 132 6.55 -10.97 15.55
CA GLU A 132 5.47 -9.99 15.61
C GLU A 132 5.44 -9.13 14.34
N VAL A 133 6.60 -8.75 13.79
CA VAL A 133 6.71 -8.09 12.49
C VAL A 133 6.14 -8.98 11.39
N ALA A 134 6.46 -10.28 11.39
CA ALA A 134 5.90 -11.23 10.44
C ALA A 134 4.38 -11.41 10.61
N ALA A 135 3.88 -11.40 11.84
CA ALA A 135 2.44 -11.46 12.13
C ALA A 135 1.73 -10.17 11.67
N ALA A 136 2.30 -9.00 11.97
CA ALA A 136 1.81 -7.69 11.53
C ALA A 136 1.75 -7.61 10.00
N THR A 137 2.78 -8.10 9.29
CA THR A 137 2.82 -8.17 7.83
C THR A 137 1.64 -8.97 7.28
N ARG A 138 1.40 -10.17 7.82
CA ARG A 138 0.25 -11.00 7.41
C ARG A 138 -1.09 -10.35 7.71
N ALA A 139 -1.22 -9.69 8.86
CA ALA A 139 -2.43 -9.00 9.29
C ALA A 139 -2.74 -7.82 8.35
N PHE A 140 -1.73 -6.99 8.03
CA PHE A 140 -1.83 -5.87 7.12
C PHE A 140 -2.36 -6.30 5.74
N VAL A 141 -1.70 -7.27 5.11
CA VAL A 141 -2.08 -7.79 3.79
C VAL A 141 -3.49 -8.38 3.80
N ARG A 142 -3.81 -9.19 4.82
CA ARG A 142 -5.13 -9.82 4.96
C ARG A 142 -6.24 -8.79 5.11
N ALA A 143 -6.03 -7.75 5.91
CA ALA A 143 -7.01 -6.70 6.15
C ALA A 143 -7.30 -5.91 4.85
N LYS A 144 -6.27 -5.46 4.14
CA LYS A 144 -6.42 -4.78 2.84
C LYS A 144 -7.13 -5.66 1.81
N LYS A 145 -6.74 -6.94 1.68
CA LYS A 145 -7.39 -7.90 0.79
C LYS A 145 -8.88 -8.07 1.10
N ASN A 146 -9.23 -8.23 2.38
CA ASN A 146 -10.62 -8.38 2.80
C ASN A 146 -11.45 -7.12 2.51
N ALA A 147 -10.89 -5.94 2.76
CA ALA A 147 -11.53 -4.66 2.47
C ALA A 147 -11.82 -4.52 0.96
N LEU A 148 -10.86 -4.84 0.10
CA LEU A 148 -11.04 -4.83 -1.35
C LEU A 148 -12.10 -5.82 -1.81
N GLN A 149 -12.14 -7.03 -1.25
CA GLN A 149 -13.15 -8.03 -1.58
C GLN A 149 -14.55 -7.59 -1.15
N SER A 150 -14.69 -6.95 0.01
CA SER A 150 -15.97 -6.44 0.51
C SER A 150 -16.52 -5.33 -0.38
N ARG A 151 -15.67 -4.43 -0.85
CA ARG A 151 -16.05 -3.37 -1.81
C ARG A 151 -16.58 -3.96 -3.12
N ARG A 152 -15.88 -4.97 -3.69
CA ARG A 152 -16.33 -5.67 -4.90
C ARG A 152 -17.69 -6.33 -4.75
N ARG A 153 -17.98 -6.95 -3.61
CA ARG A 153 -19.29 -7.57 -3.34
C ARG A 153 -20.40 -6.53 -3.20
N GLY A 154 -20.10 -5.40 -2.57
CA GLY A 154 -21.05 -4.28 -2.42
C GLY A 154 -21.45 -3.67 -3.76
N THR A 155 -20.51 -3.51 -4.71
CA THR A 155 -20.80 -2.99 -6.06
C THR A 155 -21.61 -3.98 -6.90
N VAL A 156 -21.42 -5.28 -6.76
CA VAL A 156 -22.22 -6.30 -7.46
C VAL A 156 -23.65 -6.40 -6.92
N ALA A 157 -23.84 -6.22 -5.60
CA ALA A 157 -25.17 -6.28 -4.96
C ALA A 157 -26.02 -5.01 -5.17
N GLY A 158 -25.38 -3.87 -5.47
CA GLY A 158 -26.01 -2.54 -5.60
C GLY A 158 -26.38 -2.13 -7.03
N GLY A 159 -26.41 -3.02 -8.00
CA GLY A 159 -26.91 -2.86 -9.37
C GLY A 159 -26.57 -1.55 -10.08
N MET A 160 -25.70 -1.62 -11.09
CA MET A 160 -25.53 -0.64 -12.18
C MET A 160 -25.14 0.79 -11.79
N SER A 161 -23.86 1.08 -11.69
CA SER A 161 -23.20 2.28 -12.27
C SER A 161 -21.78 2.54 -11.75
N SER A 162 -20.89 1.56 -11.71
CA SER A 162 -19.46 1.88 -11.63
C SER A 162 -18.55 0.77 -12.21
N GLU A 163 -18.82 0.36 -13.44
CA GLU A 163 -17.92 -0.59 -14.13
C GLU A 163 -16.52 0.01 -14.40
N PHE A 164 -16.36 1.31 -14.31
CA PHE A 164 -15.11 2.00 -14.63
C PHE A 164 -14.21 2.28 -13.41
N ALA A 165 -14.73 2.37 -12.21
CA ALA A 165 -13.95 2.62 -10.99
C ALA A 165 -13.08 1.42 -10.55
N LEU A 166 -13.39 0.21 -11.04
CA LEU A 166 -12.71 -1.04 -10.67
C LEU A 166 -11.41 -1.31 -11.45
N ILE A 167 -11.21 -0.66 -12.59
CA ILE A 167 -10.08 -1.02 -13.48
C ILE A 167 -8.77 -0.37 -13.04
N ALA A 168 -8.81 0.87 -12.55
CA ALA A 168 -7.60 1.62 -12.18
C ALA A 168 -6.97 1.13 -10.85
N THR A 169 -7.78 0.90 -9.82
CA THR A 169 -7.30 0.38 -8.52
C THR A 169 -6.81 -1.06 -8.57
N LEU A 170 -7.34 -1.87 -9.52
CA LEU A 170 -6.90 -3.24 -9.73
C LEU A 170 -5.53 -3.36 -10.40
N ALA A 171 -5.18 -2.42 -11.28
CA ALA A 171 -3.88 -2.46 -11.96
C ALA A 171 -2.72 -2.23 -10.97
N GLY A 172 -2.86 -1.33 -9.98
CA GLY A 172 -1.85 -1.05 -8.97
C GLY A 172 -1.66 -2.20 -7.98
N VAL A 173 -2.74 -2.71 -7.40
CA VAL A 173 -2.69 -3.78 -6.36
C VAL A 173 -2.44 -5.15 -6.98
N ALA A 174 -3.05 -5.47 -8.13
CA ALA A 174 -2.82 -6.74 -8.82
C ALA A 174 -1.41 -6.81 -9.44
N ALA A 175 -0.88 -5.73 -9.98
CA ALA A 175 0.51 -5.66 -10.44
C ALA A 175 1.49 -5.80 -9.26
N GLY A 176 1.18 -5.23 -8.08
CA GLY A 176 1.98 -5.37 -6.88
C GLY A 176 1.99 -6.78 -6.30
N LEU A 177 0.84 -7.42 -6.21
CA LEU A 177 0.74 -8.80 -5.71
C LEU A 177 1.19 -9.82 -6.76
N GLY A 178 0.89 -9.61 -8.04
CA GLY A 178 1.36 -10.46 -9.14
C GLY A 178 2.87 -10.41 -9.32
N TYR A 179 3.49 -9.23 -9.17
CA TYR A 179 4.94 -9.08 -9.21
C TYR A 179 5.64 -9.78 -8.04
N LEU A 180 5.04 -9.79 -6.85
CA LEU A 180 5.58 -10.50 -5.67
C LEU A 180 5.53 -12.02 -5.82
N VAL A 181 4.46 -12.57 -6.39
CA VAL A 181 4.34 -14.00 -6.68
C VAL A 181 5.30 -14.40 -7.83
N TRP A 182 5.43 -13.55 -8.85
CA TRP A 182 6.32 -13.78 -9.99
C TRP A 182 7.80 -13.69 -9.61
N ASN A 183 8.18 -12.71 -8.81
CA ASN A 183 9.60 -12.50 -8.43
C ASN A 183 10.03 -13.42 -7.27
N GLY A 184 9.15 -13.76 -6.34
CA GLY A 184 9.43 -14.74 -5.27
C GLY A 184 9.66 -16.16 -5.79
N GLY A 185 9.05 -16.52 -6.93
CA GLY A 185 9.24 -17.81 -7.58
C GLY A 185 10.57 -17.97 -8.34
N ARG A 186 11.26 -16.86 -8.66
CA ARG A 186 12.54 -16.90 -9.42
C ARG A 186 13.77 -17.00 -8.55
N PHE A 187 13.71 -16.61 -7.28
CA PHE A 187 14.86 -16.72 -6.37
C PHE A 187 15.05 -18.12 -5.76
N GLY A 188 14.05 -19.02 -5.89
CA GLY A 188 14.12 -20.38 -5.33
C GLY A 188 14.76 -21.44 -6.26
N ARG A 189 15.09 -21.13 -7.51
CA ARG A 189 15.58 -22.14 -8.48
C ARG A 189 17.02 -22.01 -8.92
N SER A 190 17.82 -21.10 -8.37
CA SER A 190 19.17 -20.83 -8.91
C SER A 190 20.33 -21.41 -8.11
N THR A 191 20.11 -22.15 -7.03
CA THR A 191 21.22 -22.70 -6.24
C THR A 191 21.36 -24.22 -6.28
N SER A 192 20.42 -24.96 -6.91
CA SER A 192 20.49 -26.44 -6.94
C SER A 192 21.19 -27.00 -8.19
N ASP A 193 21.25 -26.24 -9.30
CA ASP A 193 21.81 -26.78 -10.56
C ASP A 193 23.32 -26.55 -10.75
N ARG A 194 23.94 -25.66 -9.95
CA ARG A 194 25.38 -25.41 -10.09
C ARG A 194 26.30 -26.42 -9.39
N THR A 195 25.77 -27.19 -8.47
CA THR A 195 26.57 -28.24 -7.79
C THR A 195 26.59 -29.58 -8.51
N ALA A 196 25.61 -29.85 -9.39
CA ALA A 196 25.56 -31.09 -10.16
C ALA A 196 26.52 -31.09 -11.35
N GLU A 197 26.69 -29.96 -12.04
CA GLU A 197 27.63 -29.88 -13.20
C GLU A 197 29.11 -29.81 -12.81
N ALA A 198 29.46 -29.38 -11.61
CA ALA A 198 30.83 -29.34 -11.14
C ALA A 198 31.37 -30.75 -10.76
N GLY A 199 30.51 -31.67 -10.33
CA GLY A 199 30.88 -33.04 -9.97
C GLY A 199 31.16 -33.93 -11.16
N GLU A 200 30.47 -33.71 -12.27
CA GLU A 200 30.59 -34.58 -13.46
C GLU A 200 31.87 -34.29 -14.30
N ARG A 201 32.35 -33.05 -14.31
CA ARG A 201 33.58 -32.65 -15.02
C ARG A 201 34.86 -33.10 -14.34
N VAL A 202 34.84 -33.38 -13.06
CA VAL A 202 36.02 -33.87 -12.33
C VAL A 202 36.20 -35.39 -12.55
N SER A 203 35.08 -36.13 -12.72
CA SER A 203 35.13 -37.58 -12.94
C SER A 203 35.61 -37.97 -14.35
N GLN A 204 35.41 -37.15 -15.37
CA GLN A 204 35.82 -37.45 -16.76
C GLN A 204 37.28 -37.14 -17.06
N ARG A 205 37.98 -36.43 -16.16
CA ARG A 205 39.42 -36.11 -16.39
C ARG A 205 40.40 -37.15 -15.86
N ALA A 206 39.90 -38.12 -15.07
CA ALA A 206 40.73 -39.16 -14.43
C ALA A 206 40.92 -40.44 -15.25
N THR A 207 40.28 -40.57 -16.43
CA THR A 207 40.28 -41.82 -17.23
C THR A 207 40.92 -41.67 -18.62
N ARG A 208 41.83 -40.73 -18.84
CA ARG A 208 42.62 -40.68 -20.09
C ARG A 208 43.96 -41.40 -19.92
N PRO A 209 44.19 -42.52 -20.60
CA PRO A 209 45.49 -43.18 -20.57
C PRO A 209 46.53 -42.38 -21.38
N MET A 210 47.77 -42.34 -20.90
CA MET A 210 48.93 -41.77 -21.58
C MET A 210 49.30 -42.59 -22.79
N PRO A 211 49.66 -41.98 -23.94
CA PRO A 211 50.24 -42.68 -25.07
C PRO A 211 51.74 -43.04 -24.79
N ARG A 212 52.12 -44.23 -25.24
CA ARG A 212 53.46 -44.70 -25.25
C ARG A 212 54.28 -44.05 -26.38
#